data_213a466696077b5ff7dffff41d2b8068
#
_entry.id   213a466696077b5ff7dffff41d2b8068
#
_cell.length_a   1.000
_cell.length_b   1.000
_cell.length_c   1.000
_cell.angle_alpha   90.00
_cell.angle_beta   90.00
_cell.angle_gamma   90.00
#
_symmetry.space_group_name_H-M   'P 1'
#
loop_
_entity.id
_entity.type
_entity.pdbx_description
1 polymer ?
#
loop_
_entity_poly.entity_id
_entity_poly.type
_entity_poly.pdbx_seq_one_letter_code
_entity_poly.pdbx_strand_id
1 'polypeptide(L)'
;YKFVAEDLEGTSPKFDVEDAQGVRWKVKVGQETQSETAATRLLWAAGYFTDEDYYLAELKVNGLPKLHQGMSFVSAGGTVHQARLERKSKEEKKIGTWGWLANPFLNKRELNGLRVMMSLLNNWDLKELNNSIYEVNGERRYLVSDVGATFGNTGGATSRSKSDPKDYASSKFIGKVEPAFADFVQNGKMKEVTKHIP
;
A
#
# COMPACT_ATOMS: atom_id res chain seq x y z
N TYR A 1 18.07 -12.54 7.89
CA TYR A 1 17.66 -11.29 8.57
C TYR A 1 17.74 -11.47 10.08
N LYS A 2 17.99 -10.38 10.81
CA LYS A 2 18.04 -10.34 12.26
C LYS A 2 16.87 -9.48 12.76
N PHE A 3 16.10 -9.97 13.72
CA PHE A 3 15.04 -9.20 14.36
C PHE A 3 15.59 -7.96 15.08
N VAL A 4 14.85 -6.87 15.00
CA VAL A 4 15.21 -5.61 15.63
C VAL A 4 14.16 -5.20 16.66
N ALA A 5 12.92 -4.97 16.23
CA ALA A 5 11.83 -4.53 17.11
C ALA A 5 10.47 -4.87 16.49
N GLU A 6 9.46 -5.13 17.31
CA GLU A 6 8.07 -5.23 16.88
C GLU A 6 7.46 -3.83 16.80
N ASP A 7 6.69 -3.57 15.75
CA ASP A 7 5.93 -2.34 15.57
C ASP A 7 4.47 -2.62 15.89
N LEU A 8 3.97 -2.06 17.00
CA LEU A 8 2.61 -2.26 17.50
C LEU A 8 1.61 -1.21 17.01
N GLU A 9 2.05 -0.29 16.15
CA GLU A 9 1.15 0.73 15.60
C GLU A 9 0.23 0.16 14.52
N GLY A 10 -1.05 0.55 14.55
CA GLY A 10 -2.06 0.13 13.58
C GLY A 10 -2.55 -1.31 13.76
N THR A 11 -3.16 -1.86 12.71
CA THR A 11 -3.90 -3.14 12.77
C THR A 11 -3.19 -4.33 12.11
N SER A 12 -2.21 -4.08 11.27
CA SER A 12 -1.47 -5.13 10.56
C SER A 12 -0.22 -5.52 11.35
N PRO A 13 0.04 -6.82 11.56
CA PRO A 13 1.25 -7.28 12.23
C PRO A 13 2.51 -6.86 11.47
N LYS A 14 3.43 -6.21 12.15
CA LYS A 14 4.69 -5.72 11.56
C LYS A 14 5.82 -5.65 12.56
N PHE A 15 7.04 -5.78 12.05
CA PHE A 15 8.27 -5.69 12.82
C PHE A 15 9.43 -5.26 11.93
N ASP A 16 10.48 -4.75 12.53
CA ASP A 16 11.68 -4.35 11.83
C ASP A 16 12.75 -5.45 11.89
N VAL A 17 13.45 -5.62 10.79
CA VAL A 17 14.61 -6.50 10.67
C VAL A 17 15.79 -5.77 10.02
N GLU A 18 16.97 -6.34 10.18
CA GLU A 18 18.20 -5.90 9.54
C GLU A 18 18.82 -7.05 8.74
N ASP A 19 19.24 -6.77 7.50
CA ASP A 19 19.91 -7.75 6.68
C ASP A 19 21.42 -7.81 6.95
N ALA A 20 22.13 -8.68 6.25
CA ALA A 20 23.58 -8.89 6.41
C ALA A 20 24.42 -7.65 6.00
N GLN A 21 23.85 -6.72 5.24
CA GLN A 21 24.48 -5.47 4.82
C GLN A 21 24.14 -4.29 5.75
N GLY A 22 23.38 -4.55 6.82
CA GLY A 22 22.97 -3.51 7.78
C GLY A 22 21.79 -2.65 7.27
N VAL A 23 21.12 -3.07 6.21
CA VAL A 23 19.92 -2.38 5.73
C VAL A 23 18.71 -2.74 6.60
N ARG A 24 17.96 -1.73 6.98
CA ARG A 24 16.72 -1.88 7.75
C ARG A 24 15.53 -2.09 6.82
N TRP A 25 14.70 -3.03 7.23
CA TRP A 25 13.47 -3.40 6.52
C TRP A 25 12.32 -3.45 7.51
N LYS A 26 11.18 -2.86 7.13
CA LYS A 26 9.91 -3.09 7.83
C LYS A 26 9.24 -4.31 7.20
N VAL A 27 9.01 -5.33 8.01
CA VAL A 27 8.30 -6.55 7.60
C VAL A 27 6.85 -6.42 8.03
N LYS A 28 5.93 -6.58 7.09
CA LYS A 28 4.49 -6.73 7.31
C LYS A 28 4.12 -8.15 6.96
N VAL A 29 3.24 -8.79 7.73
CA VAL A 29 2.75 -10.15 7.44
C VAL A 29 1.23 -10.16 7.36
N GLY A 30 0.69 -11.05 6.53
CA GLY A 30 -0.76 -11.17 6.39
C GLY A 30 -1.22 -11.31 4.96
N GLN A 31 -2.55 -11.36 4.80
CA GLN A 31 -3.22 -11.60 3.53
C GLN A 31 -2.92 -10.53 2.47
N GLU A 32 -2.69 -9.28 2.88
CA GLU A 32 -2.51 -8.15 1.97
C GLU A 32 -1.09 -7.96 1.44
N THR A 33 -0.11 -8.72 1.93
CA THR A 33 1.30 -8.49 1.58
C THR A 33 1.60 -8.68 0.11
N GLN A 34 0.95 -9.64 -0.53
CA GLN A 34 1.09 -9.93 -1.96
C GLN A 34 0.43 -8.84 -2.82
N SER A 35 -0.80 -8.47 -2.49
CA SER A 35 -1.54 -7.43 -3.21
C SER A 35 -0.88 -6.07 -3.06
N GLU A 36 -0.41 -5.73 -1.86
CA GLU A 36 0.31 -4.48 -1.60
C GLU A 36 1.58 -4.37 -2.45
N THR A 37 2.41 -5.43 -2.45
CA THR A 37 3.61 -5.45 -3.30
C THR A 37 3.27 -5.33 -4.78
N ALA A 38 2.25 -6.04 -5.26
CA ALA A 38 1.82 -5.95 -6.66
C ALA A 38 1.33 -4.54 -7.01
N ALA A 39 0.49 -3.93 -6.16
CA ALA A 39 -0.02 -2.57 -6.35
C ALA A 39 1.10 -1.54 -6.38
N THR A 40 2.03 -1.61 -5.42
CA THR A 40 3.21 -0.73 -5.34
C THR A 40 4.05 -0.82 -6.63
N ARG A 41 4.30 -2.03 -7.12
CA ARG A 41 5.07 -2.24 -8.36
C ARG A 41 4.37 -1.70 -9.60
N LEU A 42 3.05 -1.85 -9.70
CA LEU A 42 2.27 -1.30 -10.82
C LEU A 42 2.26 0.22 -10.81
N LEU A 43 2.10 0.84 -9.64
CA LEU A 43 2.18 2.29 -9.48
C LEU A 43 3.56 2.83 -9.84
N TRP A 44 4.62 2.17 -9.36
CA TRP A 44 5.99 2.51 -9.72
C TRP A 44 6.24 2.40 -11.22
N ALA A 45 5.78 1.32 -11.86
CA ALA A 45 5.89 1.14 -13.31
C ALA A 45 5.11 2.19 -14.11
N ALA A 46 4.04 2.74 -13.55
CA ALA A 46 3.28 3.86 -14.12
C ALA A 46 3.94 5.24 -13.85
N GLY A 47 5.09 5.30 -13.15
CA GLY A 47 5.87 6.51 -12.91
C GLY A 47 5.52 7.25 -11.60
N TYR A 48 4.76 6.64 -10.70
CA TYR A 48 4.44 7.25 -9.41
C TYR A 48 5.45 6.86 -8.33
N PHE A 49 5.69 7.77 -7.38
CA PHE A 49 6.47 7.46 -6.19
C PHE A 49 5.67 6.59 -5.23
N THR A 50 6.27 5.48 -4.81
CA THR A 50 5.71 4.49 -3.89
C THR A 50 6.79 4.00 -2.93
N ASP A 51 6.40 3.26 -1.90
CA ASP A 51 7.35 2.55 -1.07
C ASP A 51 8.11 1.47 -1.88
N GLU A 52 9.34 1.16 -1.49
CA GLU A 52 10.14 0.11 -2.12
C GLU A 52 9.82 -1.24 -1.45
N ASP A 53 8.82 -1.94 -2.00
CA ASP A 53 8.27 -3.16 -1.44
C ASP A 53 8.74 -4.43 -2.16
N TYR A 54 8.96 -5.49 -1.38
CA TYR A 54 9.31 -6.83 -1.86
C TYR A 54 8.47 -7.88 -1.16
N TYR A 55 7.93 -8.84 -1.90
CA TYR A 55 7.24 -9.99 -1.35
C TYR A 55 8.16 -11.20 -1.25
N LEU A 56 8.16 -11.84 -0.08
CA LEU A 56 8.81 -13.13 0.16
C LEU A 56 7.76 -14.11 0.70
N ALA A 57 7.62 -15.25 0.03
CA ALA A 57 6.76 -16.34 0.49
C ALA A 57 7.22 -16.86 1.85
N GLU A 58 8.54 -16.91 2.05
CA GLU A 58 9.20 -17.30 3.29
C GLU A 58 10.39 -16.37 3.58
N LEU A 59 10.47 -15.93 4.82
CA LEU A 59 11.54 -15.08 5.34
C LEU A 59 12.12 -15.69 6.60
N LYS A 60 13.42 -16.01 6.61
CA LYS A 60 14.11 -16.47 7.82
C LYS A 60 14.57 -15.29 8.66
N VAL A 61 14.10 -15.25 9.91
CA VAL A 61 14.43 -14.20 10.87
C VAL A 61 15.10 -14.80 12.10
N ASN A 62 16.34 -14.42 12.33
CA ASN A 62 17.11 -14.84 13.51
C ASN A 62 16.72 -13.99 14.72
N GLY A 63 16.54 -14.64 15.87
CA GLY A 63 16.20 -13.94 17.11
C GLY A 63 14.75 -13.40 17.15
N LEU A 64 13.86 -13.90 16.31
CA LEU A 64 12.45 -13.51 16.33
C LEU A 64 11.80 -13.96 17.65
N PRO A 65 11.30 -13.04 18.49
CA PRO A 65 10.58 -13.38 19.72
C PRO A 65 9.16 -13.85 19.41
N LYS A 66 8.42 -14.22 20.44
CA LYS A 66 6.97 -14.37 20.33
C LYS A 66 6.35 -12.98 20.08
N LEU A 67 5.82 -12.76 18.90
CA LEU A 67 5.16 -11.51 18.54
C LEU A 67 3.81 -11.37 19.23
N HIS A 68 3.39 -10.14 19.49
CA HIS A 68 2.04 -9.84 20.01
C HIS A 68 0.96 -10.10 18.95
N GLN A 69 1.30 -9.87 17.66
CA GLN A 69 0.41 -10.10 16.54
C GLN A 69 1.10 -10.88 15.42
N GLY A 70 0.34 -11.63 14.63
CA GLY A 70 0.86 -12.31 13.43
C GLY A 70 1.59 -13.62 13.68
N MET A 71 1.52 -14.21 14.88
CA MET A 71 2.14 -15.51 15.17
C MET A 71 1.63 -16.66 14.29
N SER A 72 0.42 -16.56 13.72
CA SER A 72 -0.11 -17.52 12.76
C SER A 72 0.69 -17.58 11.45
N PHE A 73 1.50 -16.56 11.16
CA PHE A 73 2.39 -16.50 10.01
C PHE A 73 3.82 -16.93 10.33
N VAL A 74 4.09 -17.38 11.56
CA VAL A 74 5.43 -17.76 12.02
C VAL A 74 5.47 -19.26 12.31
N SER A 75 6.36 -19.99 11.65
CA SER A 75 6.65 -21.38 11.95
C SER A 75 7.90 -21.55 12.82
N ALA A 76 8.12 -22.77 13.29
CA ALA A 76 9.25 -23.10 14.16
C ALA A 76 10.59 -22.61 13.57
N GLY A 77 11.47 -22.14 14.45
CA GLY A 77 12.80 -21.66 14.08
C GLY A 77 12.82 -20.29 13.41
N GLY A 78 11.75 -19.47 13.54
CA GLY A 78 11.72 -18.09 13.07
C GLY A 78 11.56 -17.94 11.55
N THR A 79 10.88 -18.87 10.89
CA THR A 79 10.46 -18.71 9.49
C THR A 79 9.13 -18.01 9.44
N VAL A 80 9.08 -16.88 8.76
CA VAL A 80 7.91 -16.01 8.58
C VAL A 80 7.35 -16.24 7.18
N HIS A 81 6.05 -16.47 7.08
CA HIS A 81 5.35 -16.71 5.81
C HIS A 81 4.58 -15.47 5.37
N GLN A 82 4.44 -15.30 4.05
CA GLN A 82 3.70 -14.17 3.45
C GLN A 82 4.23 -12.82 3.96
N ALA A 83 5.51 -12.58 3.82
CA ALA A 83 6.17 -11.36 4.27
C ALA A 83 6.27 -10.32 3.14
N ARG A 84 5.88 -9.07 3.43
CA ARG A 84 6.25 -7.91 2.64
C ARG A 84 7.38 -7.18 3.37
N LEU A 85 8.46 -6.93 2.66
CA LEU A 85 9.58 -6.14 3.15
C LEU A 85 9.53 -4.75 2.51
N GLU A 86 9.49 -3.70 3.30
CA GLU A 86 9.60 -2.33 2.88
C GLU A 86 10.99 -1.82 3.28
N ARG A 87 11.75 -1.34 2.30
CA ARG A 87 13.08 -0.79 2.55
C ARG A 87 12.98 0.52 3.32
N LYS A 88 13.77 0.64 4.39
CA LYS A 88 13.92 1.90 5.13
C LYS A 88 15.21 2.60 4.70
N SER A 89 15.07 3.70 3.97
CA SER A 89 16.20 4.55 3.61
C SER A 89 16.49 5.54 4.74
N LYS A 90 17.79 5.72 5.06
CA LYS A 90 18.23 6.75 6.00
C LYS A 90 18.23 8.15 5.36
N GLU A 91 18.21 8.21 4.05
CA GLU A 91 18.27 9.45 3.27
C GLU A 91 16.88 10.08 3.08
N GLU A 92 15.82 9.33 3.39
CA GLU A 92 14.43 9.76 3.23
C GLU A 92 13.87 10.24 4.56
N LYS A 93 13.55 11.53 4.61
CA LYS A 93 12.90 12.13 5.77
C LYS A 93 11.43 12.35 5.50
N LYS A 94 10.56 11.62 6.20
CA LYS A 94 9.13 11.89 6.15
C LYS A 94 8.84 13.25 6.79
N ILE A 95 8.25 14.17 6.00
CA ILE A 95 7.95 15.55 6.41
C ILE A 95 6.46 15.82 6.54
N GLY A 96 5.60 14.90 6.10
CA GLY A 96 4.15 15.06 6.22
C GLY A 96 3.36 14.01 5.45
N THR A 97 2.07 14.29 5.32
CA THR A 97 1.11 13.55 4.51
C THR A 97 0.47 14.49 3.47
N TRP A 98 -0.17 13.92 2.45
CA TRP A 98 -0.90 14.70 1.45
C TRP A 98 -2.31 14.14 1.24
N GLY A 99 -3.26 15.04 0.97
CA GLY A 99 -4.66 14.71 0.76
C GLY A 99 -5.02 14.60 -0.72
N TRP A 100 -5.91 13.68 -1.05
CA TRP A 100 -6.39 13.47 -2.42
C TRP A 100 -7.10 14.69 -3.02
N LEU A 101 -7.78 15.47 -2.17
CA LEU A 101 -8.57 16.64 -2.56
C LEU A 101 -7.89 17.95 -2.18
N ALA A 102 -6.68 17.89 -1.58
CA ALA A 102 -5.91 19.06 -1.16
C ALA A 102 -4.41 18.76 -1.36
N ASN A 103 -3.88 19.05 -2.55
CA ASN A 103 -2.48 18.84 -2.89
C ASN A 103 -2.06 19.76 -4.07
N PRO A 104 -0.77 19.95 -4.34
CA PRO A 104 -0.29 20.85 -5.41
C PRO A 104 -0.56 20.34 -6.84
N PHE A 105 -1.08 19.12 -7.00
CA PHE A 105 -1.31 18.48 -8.30
C PHE A 105 -2.78 18.48 -8.72
N LEU A 106 -3.65 19.21 -8.00
CA LEU A 106 -5.06 19.33 -8.37
C LEU A 106 -5.19 19.82 -9.82
N ASN A 107 -6.10 19.18 -10.57
CA ASN A 107 -6.34 19.42 -12.00
C ASN A 107 -5.14 19.09 -12.91
N LYS A 108 -4.13 18.40 -12.42
CA LYS A 108 -3.02 17.89 -13.24
C LYS A 108 -3.31 16.49 -13.72
N ARG A 109 -2.83 16.20 -14.92
CA ARG A 109 -3.01 14.91 -15.60
C ARG A 109 -2.41 13.76 -14.79
N GLU A 110 -1.32 14.00 -14.10
CA GLU A 110 -0.61 13.04 -13.25
C GLU A 110 -1.47 12.59 -12.06
N LEU A 111 -2.15 13.53 -11.38
CA LEU A 111 -3.06 13.18 -10.29
C LEU A 111 -4.30 12.44 -10.82
N ASN A 112 -4.84 12.87 -11.96
CA ASN A 112 -5.98 12.17 -12.58
C ASN A 112 -5.60 10.73 -12.98
N GLY A 113 -4.42 10.52 -13.54
CA GLY A 113 -3.90 9.18 -13.82
C GLY A 113 -3.73 8.33 -12.56
N LEU A 114 -3.25 8.91 -11.46
CA LEU A 114 -3.15 8.22 -10.18
C LEU A 114 -4.53 7.81 -9.63
N ARG A 115 -5.54 8.68 -9.75
CA ARG A 115 -6.93 8.39 -9.36
C ARG A 115 -7.52 7.24 -10.18
N VAL A 116 -7.21 7.18 -11.49
CA VAL A 116 -7.57 6.04 -12.35
C VAL A 116 -6.85 4.78 -11.88
N MET A 117 -5.56 4.84 -11.58
CA MET A 117 -4.80 3.69 -11.05
C MET A 117 -5.41 3.17 -9.75
N MET A 118 -5.77 4.04 -8.81
CA MET A 118 -6.45 3.63 -7.57
C MET A 118 -7.76 2.88 -7.85
N SER A 119 -8.51 3.33 -8.85
CA SER A 119 -9.74 2.67 -9.28
C SER A 119 -9.47 1.30 -9.91
N LEU A 120 -8.49 1.20 -10.81
CA LEU A 120 -8.09 -0.05 -11.45
C LEU A 120 -7.57 -1.09 -10.44
N LEU A 121 -6.89 -0.65 -9.40
CA LEU A 121 -6.43 -1.51 -8.32
C LEU A 121 -7.56 -1.89 -7.35
N ASN A 122 -8.75 -1.31 -7.48
CA ASN A 122 -9.84 -1.40 -6.49
C ASN A 122 -9.38 -1.02 -5.07
N ASN A 123 -8.51 -0.01 -4.95
CA ASN A 123 -8.09 0.47 -3.65
C ASN A 123 -9.24 1.22 -2.97
N TRP A 124 -9.79 0.65 -1.90
CA TRP A 124 -10.89 1.24 -1.16
C TRP A 124 -10.46 1.98 0.11
N ASP A 125 -9.19 1.95 0.50
CA ASP A 125 -8.65 2.63 1.68
C ASP A 125 -7.84 3.89 1.32
N LEU A 126 -8.49 4.82 0.64
CA LEU A 126 -7.91 6.08 0.17
C LEU A 126 -7.80 7.14 1.28
N LYS A 127 -7.29 6.76 2.47
CA LYS A 127 -7.05 7.69 3.56
C LYS A 127 -5.83 8.57 3.27
N GLU A 128 -5.89 9.84 3.66
CA GLU A 128 -4.75 10.75 3.54
C GLU A 128 -3.54 10.31 4.37
N LEU A 129 -3.78 9.62 5.49
CA LEU A 129 -2.72 9.05 6.33
C LEU A 129 -1.90 7.97 5.63
N ASN A 130 -2.46 7.35 4.59
CA ASN A 130 -1.79 6.37 3.75
C ASN A 130 -0.86 7.02 2.70
N ASN A 131 -0.85 8.35 2.60
CA ASN A 131 0.00 9.08 1.67
C ASN A 131 1.12 9.79 2.44
N SER A 132 2.30 9.82 1.85
CA SER A 132 3.48 10.38 2.53
C SER A 132 4.17 11.43 1.66
N ILE A 133 4.73 12.45 2.32
CA ILE A 133 5.66 13.39 1.70
C ILE A 133 7.03 13.14 2.31
N TYR A 134 8.00 12.81 1.46
CA TYR A 134 9.38 12.67 1.86
C TYR A 134 10.23 13.79 1.27
N GLU A 135 11.25 14.19 2.02
CA GLU A 135 12.34 15.02 1.52
C GLU A 135 13.54 14.12 1.23
N VAL A 136 14.02 14.18 -0.01
CA VAL A 136 15.16 13.40 -0.49
C VAL A 136 16.07 14.34 -1.27
N ASN A 137 17.28 14.60 -0.78
CA ASN A 137 18.24 15.51 -1.40
C ASN A 137 17.67 16.91 -1.72
N GLY A 138 16.83 17.45 -0.83
CA GLY A 138 16.20 18.77 -1.00
C GLY A 138 14.95 18.78 -1.91
N GLU A 139 14.58 17.66 -2.47
CA GLU A 139 13.37 17.51 -3.28
C GLU A 139 12.22 16.88 -2.47
N ARG A 140 11.00 17.36 -2.67
CA ARG A 140 9.80 16.78 -2.09
C ARG A 140 9.23 15.71 -3.01
N ARG A 141 9.12 14.49 -2.49
CA ARG A 141 8.47 13.36 -3.16
C ARG A 141 7.14 13.05 -2.49
N TYR A 142 6.10 12.99 -3.30
CA TYR A 142 4.75 12.67 -2.86
C TYR A 142 4.47 11.20 -3.16
N LEU A 143 4.47 10.37 -2.13
CA LEU A 143 4.32 8.93 -2.25
C LEU A 143 2.89 8.51 -1.96
N VAL A 144 2.46 7.48 -2.68
CA VAL A 144 1.30 6.67 -2.31
C VAL A 144 1.80 5.46 -1.54
N SER A 145 1.38 5.33 -0.30
CA SER A 145 1.79 4.27 0.62
C SER A 145 0.58 3.45 1.07
N ASP A 146 0.83 2.32 1.74
CA ASP A 146 -0.20 1.44 2.34
C ASP A 146 -1.35 1.09 1.36
N VAL A 147 -0.98 0.60 0.18
CA VAL A 147 -1.91 0.21 -0.88
C VAL A 147 -2.38 -1.25 -0.76
N GLY A 148 -2.34 -1.83 0.43
CA GLY A 148 -2.72 -3.23 0.68
C GLY A 148 -4.22 -3.53 0.52
N ALA A 149 -5.09 -2.52 0.60
CA ALA A 149 -6.53 -2.66 0.42
C ALA A 149 -6.94 -2.70 -1.07
N THR A 150 -6.25 -3.55 -1.86
CA THR A 150 -6.37 -3.66 -3.32
C THR A 150 -6.71 -5.07 -3.77
N PHE A 151 -6.98 -5.21 -5.07
CA PHE A 151 -7.25 -6.49 -5.75
C PHE A 151 -8.35 -7.31 -5.08
N GLY A 152 -9.45 -6.65 -4.75
CA GLY A 152 -10.67 -7.25 -4.24
C GLY A 152 -11.87 -6.46 -4.73
N ASN A 153 -12.90 -6.36 -3.90
CA ASN A 153 -14.14 -5.65 -4.21
C ASN A 153 -14.27 -4.38 -3.36
N THR A 154 -14.61 -3.26 -3.98
CA THR A 154 -14.87 -1.97 -3.31
C THR A 154 -16.28 -1.86 -2.72
N GLY A 155 -17.07 -2.93 -2.69
CA GLY A 155 -18.43 -2.97 -2.21
C GLY A 155 -18.68 -2.24 -0.87
N GLY A 156 -19.90 -2.28 -0.35
CA GLY A 156 -20.23 -1.63 0.93
C GLY A 156 -19.40 -2.15 2.10
N ALA A 157 -19.51 -1.55 3.28
CA ALA A 157 -18.67 -1.86 4.45
C ALA A 157 -18.61 -3.33 4.86
N THR A 158 -19.66 -4.10 4.53
CA THR A 158 -19.78 -5.54 4.85
C THR A 158 -19.38 -6.46 3.70
N SER A 159 -19.13 -5.93 2.50
CA SER A 159 -18.84 -6.70 1.28
C SER A 159 -17.49 -6.35 0.65
N ARG A 160 -16.66 -5.58 1.33
CA ARG A 160 -15.30 -5.27 0.87
C ARG A 160 -14.41 -6.48 1.01
N SER A 161 -13.58 -6.69 0.00
CA SER A 161 -12.48 -7.65 0.07
C SER A 161 -11.17 -7.02 -0.39
N LYS A 162 -10.07 -7.68 -0.11
CA LYS A 162 -8.72 -7.35 -0.56
C LYS A 162 -7.96 -8.65 -0.82
N SER A 163 -7.00 -8.62 -1.74
CA SER A 163 -6.23 -9.83 -2.11
C SER A 163 -7.14 -11.00 -2.49
N ASP A 164 -8.24 -10.73 -3.15
CA ASP A 164 -9.18 -11.74 -3.64
C ASP A 164 -9.31 -11.64 -5.16
N PRO A 165 -8.62 -12.49 -5.93
CA PRO A 165 -8.65 -12.45 -7.39
C PRO A 165 -10.03 -12.72 -8.00
N LYS A 166 -10.90 -13.48 -7.32
CA LYS A 166 -12.26 -13.78 -7.81
C LYS A 166 -13.15 -12.55 -7.68
N ASP A 167 -13.12 -11.91 -6.53
CA ASP A 167 -13.83 -10.67 -6.28
C ASP A 167 -13.33 -9.57 -7.22
N TYR A 168 -12.01 -9.48 -7.39
CA TYR A 168 -11.40 -8.51 -8.30
C TYR A 168 -11.86 -8.73 -9.75
N ALA A 169 -11.81 -9.96 -10.25
CA ALA A 169 -12.21 -10.30 -11.61
C ALA A 169 -13.70 -10.05 -11.89
N SER A 170 -14.55 -10.13 -10.85
CA SER A 170 -15.99 -9.88 -10.94
C SER A 170 -16.36 -8.40 -10.72
N SER A 171 -15.39 -7.56 -10.34
CA SER A 171 -15.65 -6.16 -10.02
C SER A 171 -16.00 -5.33 -11.25
N LYS A 172 -16.94 -4.41 -11.08
CA LYS A 172 -17.23 -3.35 -12.04
C LYS A 172 -16.37 -2.14 -11.73
N PHE A 173 -15.54 -1.71 -12.67
CA PHE A 173 -14.62 -0.58 -12.49
C PHE A 173 -15.23 0.75 -12.91
N ILE A 174 -15.86 0.79 -14.09
CA ILE A 174 -16.40 2.01 -14.67
C ILE A 174 -17.86 2.15 -14.25
N GLY A 175 -18.19 3.26 -13.61
CA GLY A 175 -19.54 3.64 -13.22
C GLY A 175 -20.29 4.36 -14.35
N LYS A 176 -19.73 5.48 -14.81
CA LYS A 176 -20.30 6.33 -15.84
C LYS A 176 -19.18 6.93 -16.70
N VAL A 177 -19.44 7.08 -18.00
CA VAL A 177 -18.57 7.80 -18.93
C VAL A 177 -19.39 8.89 -19.61
N GLU A 178 -18.87 10.11 -19.57
CA GLU A 178 -19.39 11.29 -20.26
C GLU A 178 -18.31 11.88 -21.16
N PRO A 179 -18.65 12.75 -22.12
CA PRO A 179 -17.64 13.34 -23.01
C PRO A 179 -16.52 14.09 -22.30
N ALA A 180 -16.76 14.60 -21.09
CA ALA A 180 -15.80 15.42 -20.34
C ALA A 180 -15.18 14.70 -19.14
N PHE A 181 -15.70 13.54 -18.71
CA PHE A 181 -15.19 12.85 -17.52
C PHE A 181 -15.60 11.38 -17.47
N ALA A 182 -14.93 10.63 -16.62
CA ALA A 182 -15.34 9.29 -16.22
C ALA A 182 -15.51 9.21 -14.68
N ASP A 183 -16.55 8.51 -14.25
CA ASP A 183 -16.73 8.09 -12.86
C ASP A 183 -16.38 6.62 -12.73
N PHE A 184 -15.55 6.30 -11.75
CA PHE A 184 -15.22 4.93 -11.41
C PHE A 184 -16.04 4.45 -10.19
N VAL A 185 -16.33 3.16 -10.15
CA VAL A 185 -17.05 2.55 -9.04
C VAL A 185 -16.16 2.53 -7.81
N GLN A 186 -16.55 3.28 -6.79
CA GLN A 186 -15.88 3.32 -5.49
C GLN A 186 -16.92 3.52 -4.40
N ASN A 187 -16.94 2.61 -3.44
CA ASN A 187 -17.85 2.61 -2.32
C ASN A 187 -17.09 2.85 -1.01
N GLY A 188 -16.94 4.07 -0.61
CA GLY A 188 -16.24 4.41 0.62
C GLY A 188 -16.35 5.89 0.96
N LYS A 189 -15.75 6.27 2.09
CA LYS A 189 -15.73 7.67 2.52
C LYS A 189 -15.04 8.59 1.50
N MET A 190 -14.10 8.03 0.73
CA MET A 190 -13.31 8.77 -0.26
C MET A 190 -13.78 8.51 -1.72
N LYS A 191 -15.04 8.15 -1.92
CA LYS A 191 -15.61 7.89 -3.26
C LYS A 191 -15.43 9.06 -4.25
N GLU A 192 -15.35 10.28 -3.75
CA GLU A 192 -15.14 11.48 -4.58
C GLU A 192 -13.75 11.52 -5.24
N VAL A 193 -12.77 10.78 -4.69
CA VAL A 193 -11.43 10.69 -5.28
C VAL A 193 -11.47 10.07 -6.68
N THR A 194 -12.40 9.19 -6.95
CA THR A 194 -12.48 8.42 -8.21
C THR A 194 -13.63 8.86 -9.11
N LYS A 195 -14.25 10.00 -8.82
CA LYS A 195 -15.32 10.60 -9.62
C LYS A 195 -14.85 11.81 -10.40
N HIS A 196 -15.57 12.11 -11.47
CA HIS A 196 -15.35 13.27 -12.34
C HIS A 196 -13.88 13.41 -12.76
N ILE A 197 -13.28 12.28 -13.16
CA ILE A 197 -11.91 12.28 -13.70
C ILE A 197 -12.00 12.70 -15.17
N PRO A 198 -11.42 13.85 -15.55
CA PRO A 198 -11.47 14.39 -16.90
C PRO A 198 -10.59 13.61 -17.88
#